data_c2a3cbbc648d049aff5d31b4aa54f5db
#
_entry.id   c2a3cbbc648d049aff5d31b4aa54f5db
#
_cell.length_a   1.000
_cell.length_b   1.000
_cell.length_c   1.000
_cell.angle_alpha   90.00
_cell.angle_beta   90.00
_cell.angle_gamma   90.00
#
_symmetry.space_group_name_H-M   'P 1'
#
loop_
_entity.id
_entity.type
_entity.pdbx_description
1 polymer ?
#
loop_
_entity_poly.entity_id
_entity_poly.type
_entity_poly.pdbx_seq_one_letter_code
_entity_poly.pdbx_strand_id
1 'polypeptide(L)'
;TAISAINASTKYNAETDEPSALTGDAQMRSASGQLRSMMGNLLGDLAAQGLDAKTLGLQTKGYPSSDGTLVFDSSKFTAALTADPQKISTAFTGETWFAGTLQKAVGSYIGTDGAFTLRSNGLNAQIKDVTAQRTALDARMEAVGNRYKAQFVAMDALVGQMSSTSNYLAQQLASLSNQTG
;
A
#
# COMPACT_ATOMS: atom_id res chain seq x y z
N THR A 1 10.59 -9.49 14.11
CA THR A 1 10.86 -8.10 14.51
C THR A 1 10.32 -7.12 13.47
N ALA A 2 10.07 -5.83 13.85
CA ALA A 2 9.60 -4.81 12.92
C ALA A 2 10.55 -4.62 11.72
N ILE A 3 11.86 -4.59 11.96
CA ILE A 3 12.88 -4.47 10.91
C ILE A 3 12.82 -5.67 9.94
N SER A 4 12.63 -6.88 10.44
CA SER A 4 12.49 -8.08 9.59
C SER A 4 11.23 -8.01 8.73
N ALA A 5 10.12 -7.51 9.26
CA ALA A 5 8.88 -7.32 8.51
C ALA A 5 9.04 -6.25 7.42
N ILE A 6 9.70 -5.12 7.71
CA ILE A 6 10.03 -4.09 6.73
C ILE A 6 10.92 -4.67 5.63
N ASN A 7 11.98 -5.41 6.00
CA ASN A 7 12.88 -6.04 5.04
C ASN A 7 12.13 -7.04 4.15
N ALA A 8 11.26 -7.88 4.70
CA ALA A 8 10.45 -8.82 3.92
C ALA A 8 9.53 -8.11 2.92
N SER A 9 8.92 -6.98 3.31
CA SER A 9 8.01 -6.21 2.45
C SER A 9 8.71 -5.37 1.38
N THR A 10 10.01 -5.13 1.53
CA THR A 10 10.82 -4.29 0.62
C THR A 10 11.84 -5.07 -0.19
N LYS A 11 12.01 -6.36 0.09
CA LYS A 11 13.01 -7.21 -0.56
C LYS A 11 12.55 -7.57 -1.97
N TYR A 12 13.49 -7.48 -2.92
CA TYR A 12 13.34 -8.07 -4.23
C TYR A 12 13.56 -9.58 -4.15
N ASN A 13 12.66 -10.36 -4.72
CA ASN A 13 12.83 -11.80 -4.80
C ASN A 13 13.56 -12.17 -6.10
N ALA A 14 14.84 -12.44 -6.00
CA ALA A 14 15.67 -12.80 -7.13
C ALA A 14 15.38 -14.20 -7.72
N GLU A 15 14.67 -15.06 -6.98
CA GLU A 15 14.31 -16.40 -7.45
C GLU A 15 13.06 -16.38 -8.35
N THR A 16 12.10 -15.51 -8.04
CA THR A 16 10.86 -15.36 -8.81
C THR A 16 10.89 -14.17 -9.77
N ASP A 17 11.95 -13.35 -9.73
CA ASP A 17 12.10 -12.10 -10.47
C ASP A 17 10.95 -11.10 -10.17
N GLU A 18 10.39 -11.18 -8.96
CA GLU A 18 9.27 -10.35 -8.53
C GLU A 18 9.66 -9.38 -7.41
N PRO A 19 9.30 -8.10 -7.53
CA PRO A 19 9.46 -7.15 -6.45
C PRO A 19 8.39 -7.38 -5.38
N SER A 20 8.75 -7.27 -4.09
CA SER A 20 7.76 -7.17 -3.03
C SER A 20 6.95 -5.87 -3.15
N ALA A 21 5.75 -5.82 -2.55
CA ALA A 21 4.81 -4.72 -2.69
C ALA A 21 5.37 -3.32 -2.38
N LEU A 22 6.40 -3.23 -1.54
CA LEU A 22 7.03 -1.98 -1.13
C LEU A 22 8.51 -1.90 -1.56
N THR A 23 8.93 -2.70 -2.56
CA THR A 23 10.29 -2.63 -3.09
C THR A 23 10.57 -1.22 -3.61
N GLY A 24 11.68 -0.63 -3.16
CA GLY A 24 12.05 0.73 -3.54
C GLY A 24 11.30 1.85 -2.79
N ASP A 25 10.40 1.53 -1.87
CA ASP A 25 9.66 2.54 -1.10
C ASP A 25 10.59 3.37 -0.21
N ALA A 26 10.60 4.69 -0.43
CA ALA A 26 11.48 5.61 0.28
C ALA A 26 11.12 5.76 1.76
N GLN A 27 9.82 5.71 2.10
CA GLN A 27 9.37 5.80 3.49
C GLN A 27 9.78 4.58 4.30
N MET A 28 9.67 3.38 3.73
CA MET A 28 10.11 2.15 4.38
C MET A 28 11.63 2.12 4.59
N ARG A 29 12.40 2.60 3.63
CA ARG A 29 13.85 2.73 3.78
C ARG A 29 14.21 3.73 4.88
N SER A 30 13.55 4.90 4.91
CA SER A 30 13.74 5.91 5.93
C SER A 30 13.39 5.37 7.33
N ALA A 31 12.24 4.73 7.49
CA ALA A 31 11.81 4.13 8.75
C ALA A 31 12.80 3.07 9.24
N SER A 32 13.25 2.17 8.34
CA SER A 32 14.26 1.16 8.68
C SER A 32 15.59 1.79 9.11
N GLY A 33 16.04 2.82 8.38
CA GLY A 33 17.25 3.56 8.71
C GLY A 33 17.17 4.27 10.08
N GLN A 34 16.06 4.94 10.34
CA GLN A 34 15.83 5.63 11.61
C GLN A 34 15.76 4.65 12.79
N LEU A 35 15.05 3.53 12.64
CA LEU A 35 14.99 2.51 13.68
C LEU A 35 16.38 1.93 13.99
N ARG A 36 17.21 1.70 12.97
CA ARG A 36 18.60 1.26 13.18
C ARG A 36 19.46 2.30 13.86
N SER A 37 19.37 3.56 13.43
CA SER A 37 20.11 4.66 14.04
C SER A 37 19.70 4.86 15.50
N MET A 38 18.41 4.81 15.80
CA MET A 38 17.90 4.90 17.16
C MET A 38 18.42 3.76 18.04
N MET A 39 18.44 2.55 17.51
CA MET A 39 18.98 1.39 18.23
C MET A 39 20.49 1.56 18.49
N GLY A 40 21.24 2.05 17.50
CA GLY A 40 22.66 2.34 17.65
C GLY A 40 22.93 3.41 18.71
N ASN A 41 22.18 4.51 18.66
CA ASN A 41 22.29 5.60 19.63
C ASN A 41 21.96 5.11 21.05
N LEU A 42 20.87 4.35 21.18
CA LEU A 42 20.50 3.75 22.46
C LEU A 42 21.61 2.90 23.06
N LEU A 43 22.20 2.01 22.27
CA LEU A 43 23.30 1.16 22.74
C LEU A 43 24.52 2.00 23.15
N GLY A 44 24.77 3.12 22.43
CA GLY A 44 25.77 4.10 22.79
C GLY A 44 25.46 4.83 24.10
N ASP A 45 24.24 5.27 24.31
CA ASP A 45 23.79 5.97 25.52
C ASP A 45 23.81 5.06 26.73
N LEU A 46 23.42 3.79 26.57
CA LEU A 46 23.55 2.77 27.63
C LEU A 46 25.04 2.57 28.03
N ALA A 47 25.92 2.47 27.05
CA ALA A 47 27.35 2.29 27.26
C ALA A 47 27.96 3.52 27.97
N ALA A 48 27.55 4.76 27.61
CA ALA A 48 27.98 6.00 28.26
C ALA A 48 27.61 6.05 29.75
N GLN A 49 26.56 5.32 30.16
CA GLN A 49 26.16 5.21 31.57
C GLN A 49 26.72 3.97 32.26
N GLY A 50 27.65 3.31 31.62
CA GLY A 50 28.28 2.11 32.16
C GLY A 50 27.34 0.89 32.18
N LEU A 51 26.32 0.87 31.29
CA LEU A 51 25.46 -0.25 31.04
C LEU A 51 25.79 -0.83 29.66
N ASP A 52 26.77 -1.72 29.59
CA ASP A 52 27.14 -2.36 28.35
C ASP A 52 26.00 -3.29 27.84
N ALA A 53 25.67 -3.14 26.58
CA ALA A 53 24.61 -3.94 25.95
C ALA A 53 24.82 -5.46 26.10
N LYS A 54 26.07 -5.91 26.02
CA LYS A 54 26.42 -7.33 26.19
C LYS A 54 26.16 -7.82 27.63
N THR A 55 26.41 -6.97 28.61
CA THR A 55 26.10 -7.24 30.01
C THR A 55 24.58 -7.30 30.24
N LEU A 56 23.82 -6.48 29.53
CA LEU A 56 22.36 -6.49 29.54
C LEU A 56 21.76 -7.62 28.68
N GLY A 57 22.59 -8.49 28.13
CA GLY A 57 22.12 -9.58 27.26
C GLY A 57 21.61 -9.13 25.88
N LEU A 58 21.87 -7.88 25.47
CA LEU A 58 21.51 -7.35 24.16
C LEU A 58 22.68 -7.55 23.20
N GLN A 59 22.48 -8.35 22.18
CA GLN A 59 23.48 -8.62 21.15
C GLN A 59 22.85 -8.54 19.77
N THR A 60 23.58 -8.05 18.79
CA THR A 60 23.18 -8.20 17.39
C THR A 60 23.54 -9.61 16.92
N LYS A 61 22.67 -10.20 16.13
CA LYS A 61 22.96 -11.51 15.51
C LYS A 61 24.19 -11.39 14.62
N GLY A 62 25.18 -12.24 14.91
CA GLY A 62 26.47 -12.23 14.23
C GLY A 62 26.42 -12.76 12.79
N TYR A 63 27.52 -12.51 12.05
CA TYR A 63 27.74 -13.09 10.73
C TYR A 63 27.67 -14.64 10.77
N PRO A 64 27.02 -15.33 9.78
CA PRO A 64 26.57 -14.82 8.48
C PRO A 64 25.13 -14.28 8.48
N SER A 65 24.41 -14.31 9.56
CA SER A 65 22.98 -13.91 9.65
C SER A 65 22.79 -12.48 10.19
N SER A 66 23.65 -11.54 9.91
CA SER A 66 23.57 -10.14 10.36
C SER A 66 22.42 -9.39 9.66
N ASP A 67 21.18 -9.77 9.99
CA ASP A 67 19.95 -9.17 9.46
C ASP A 67 19.46 -7.95 10.26
N GLY A 68 20.27 -7.50 11.24
CA GLY A 68 19.91 -6.43 12.17
C GLY A 68 18.99 -6.88 13.30
N THR A 69 18.78 -8.18 13.46
CA THR A 69 17.98 -8.74 14.56
C THR A 69 18.77 -8.68 15.85
N LEU A 70 18.14 -8.18 16.93
CA LEU A 70 18.67 -8.25 18.29
C LEU A 70 18.33 -9.61 18.90
N VAL A 71 19.31 -10.20 19.51
CA VAL A 71 19.17 -11.37 20.38
C VAL A 71 19.17 -10.89 21.83
N PHE A 72 18.23 -11.33 22.60
CA PHE A 72 18.10 -11.01 24.02
C PHE A 72 18.36 -12.25 24.88
N ASP A 73 19.33 -12.12 25.78
CA ASP A 73 19.67 -13.12 26.78
C ASP A 73 19.06 -12.71 28.12
N SER A 74 17.94 -13.33 28.48
CA SER A 74 17.21 -13.04 29.70
C SER A 74 18.00 -13.34 30.97
N SER A 75 18.90 -14.33 30.93
CA SER A 75 19.72 -14.72 32.08
C SER A 75 20.71 -13.60 32.43
N LYS A 76 21.37 -13.04 31.43
CA LYS A 76 22.27 -11.90 31.62
C LYS A 76 21.52 -10.66 32.10
N PHE A 77 20.35 -10.38 31.53
CA PHE A 77 19.51 -9.27 31.95
C PHE A 77 19.10 -9.43 33.43
N THR A 78 18.65 -10.60 33.83
CA THR A 78 18.28 -10.88 35.23
C THR A 78 19.46 -10.73 36.17
N ALA A 79 20.65 -11.19 35.79
CA ALA A 79 21.86 -11.01 36.57
C ALA A 79 22.22 -9.52 36.74
N ALA A 80 22.15 -8.73 35.64
CA ALA A 80 22.40 -7.28 35.71
C ALA A 80 21.34 -6.56 36.56
N LEU A 81 20.08 -6.92 36.45
CA LEU A 81 18.97 -6.38 37.24
C LEU A 81 19.14 -6.67 38.73
N THR A 82 19.62 -7.87 39.07
CA THR A 82 19.89 -8.26 40.47
C THR A 82 21.08 -7.50 41.04
N ALA A 83 22.09 -7.21 40.20
CA ALA A 83 23.29 -6.48 40.64
C ALA A 83 23.02 -5.00 40.91
N ASP A 84 22.25 -4.31 40.08
CA ASP A 84 21.91 -2.88 40.26
C ASP A 84 20.51 -2.58 39.70
N PRO A 85 19.43 -2.86 40.45
CA PRO A 85 18.08 -2.65 40.01
C PRO A 85 17.74 -1.20 39.67
N GLN A 86 18.31 -0.26 40.46
CA GLN A 86 18.00 1.16 40.29
C GLN A 86 18.58 1.73 38.99
N LYS A 87 19.79 1.35 38.67
CA LYS A 87 20.48 1.78 37.46
C LYS A 87 19.76 1.24 36.22
N ILE A 88 19.36 -0.04 36.24
CA ILE A 88 18.58 -0.66 35.16
C ILE A 88 17.22 0.02 35.03
N SER A 89 16.48 0.20 36.16
CA SER A 89 15.17 0.86 36.12
C SER A 89 15.27 2.26 35.52
N THR A 90 16.21 3.08 35.95
CA THR A 90 16.40 4.44 35.42
C THR A 90 16.68 4.42 33.92
N ALA A 91 17.48 3.49 33.41
CA ALA A 91 17.83 3.37 32.01
C ALA A 91 16.64 2.98 31.11
N PHE A 92 15.64 2.28 31.65
CA PHE A 92 14.51 1.80 30.84
C PHE A 92 13.19 2.55 31.07
N THR A 93 13.00 3.28 32.17
CA THR A 93 11.72 3.90 32.53
C THR A 93 11.66 5.42 32.38
N GLY A 94 12.78 6.10 32.17
CA GLY A 94 12.81 7.55 31.96
C GLY A 94 12.19 7.97 30.61
N GLU A 95 11.50 9.10 30.56
CA GLU A 95 10.89 9.63 29.32
C GLU A 95 11.91 9.95 28.21
N THR A 96 13.13 10.24 28.56
CA THR A 96 14.25 10.52 27.65
C THR A 96 15.03 9.26 27.27
N TRP A 97 14.66 8.13 27.87
CA TRP A 97 15.33 6.86 27.70
C TRP A 97 14.66 5.96 26.65
N PHE A 98 15.13 4.72 26.55
CA PHE A 98 14.79 3.78 25.48
C PHE A 98 13.29 3.67 25.20
N ALA A 99 12.49 3.40 26.20
CA ALA A 99 11.06 3.19 26.01
C ALA A 99 10.37 4.47 25.51
N GLY A 100 10.66 5.62 26.12
CA GLY A 100 10.09 6.90 25.72
C GLY A 100 10.54 7.34 24.32
N THR A 101 11.81 7.19 24.01
CA THR A 101 12.37 7.52 22.70
C THR A 101 11.81 6.59 21.61
N LEU A 102 11.74 5.29 21.87
CA LEU A 102 11.15 4.33 20.96
C LEU A 102 9.64 4.59 20.74
N GLN A 103 8.90 4.88 21.81
CA GLN A 103 7.48 5.21 21.73
C GLN A 103 7.23 6.45 20.86
N LYS A 104 8.00 7.52 21.06
CA LYS A 104 7.92 8.75 20.26
C LYS A 104 8.22 8.47 18.78
N ALA A 105 9.27 7.72 18.50
CA ALA A 105 9.63 7.39 17.12
C ALA A 105 8.64 6.47 16.44
N VAL A 106 8.17 5.43 17.12
CA VAL A 106 7.11 4.58 16.59
C VAL A 106 5.82 5.39 16.38
N GLY A 107 5.48 6.26 17.34
CA GLY A 107 4.34 7.16 17.26
C GLY A 107 4.38 8.08 16.04
N SER A 108 5.56 8.58 15.64
CA SER A 108 5.71 9.42 14.45
C SER A 108 5.41 8.67 13.13
N TYR A 109 5.43 7.36 13.13
CA TYR A 109 5.08 6.55 11.97
C TYR A 109 3.65 6.02 12.00
N ILE A 110 3.18 5.48 13.15
CA ILE A 110 1.91 4.78 13.26
C ILE A 110 0.87 5.49 14.14
N GLY A 111 1.22 6.61 14.78
CA GLY A 111 0.27 7.45 15.52
C GLY A 111 -0.85 7.99 14.62
N THR A 112 -1.84 8.65 15.20
CA THR A 112 -2.98 9.22 14.44
C THR A 112 -2.53 10.14 13.31
N ASP A 113 -1.48 10.95 13.56
CA ASP A 113 -0.86 11.84 12.58
C ASP A 113 0.48 11.28 12.06
N GLY A 114 0.70 9.99 12.25
CA GLY A 114 1.92 9.32 11.82
C GLY A 114 2.04 9.19 10.31
N ALA A 115 3.27 9.19 9.81
CA ALA A 115 3.55 9.20 8.37
C ALA A 115 2.88 8.06 7.58
N PHE A 116 2.80 6.86 8.17
CA PHE A 116 2.12 5.73 7.52
C PHE A 116 0.60 5.85 7.59
N THR A 117 0.06 6.36 8.68
CA THR A 117 -1.38 6.60 8.85
C THR A 117 -1.87 7.63 7.85
N LEU A 118 -1.19 8.77 7.73
CA LEU A 118 -1.53 9.81 6.76
C LEU A 118 -1.43 9.31 5.31
N ARG A 119 -0.39 8.54 4.99
CA ARG A 119 -0.25 7.93 3.67
C ARG A 119 -1.37 6.93 3.37
N SER A 120 -1.69 6.06 4.31
CA SER A 120 -2.79 5.09 4.16
C SER A 120 -4.12 5.79 3.94
N ASN A 121 -4.42 6.83 4.70
CA ASN A 121 -5.62 7.63 4.53
C ASN A 121 -5.66 8.32 3.16
N GLY A 122 -4.53 8.89 2.71
CA GLY A 122 -4.41 9.50 1.39
C GLY A 122 -4.63 8.50 0.25
N LEU A 123 -4.04 7.31 0.33
CA LEU A 123 -4.23 6.24 -0.65
C LEU A 123 -5.69 5.75 -0.67
N ASN A 124 -6.32 5.58 0.49
CA ASN A 124 -7.73 5.19 0.58
C ASN A 124 -8.66 6.25 -0.04
N ALA A 125 -8.37 7.53 0.14
CA ALA A 125 -9.10 8.61 -0.52
C ALA A 125 -8.94 8.54 -2.05
N GLN A 126 -7.73 8.35 -2.56
CA GLN A 126 -7.46 8.19 -3.99
C GLN A 126 -8.19 6.96 -4.59
N ILE A 127 -8.17 5.82 -3.89
CA ILE A 127 -8.90 4.62 -4.32
C ILE A 127 -10.39 4.90 -4.42
N LYS A 128 -10.97 5.62 -3.44
CA LYS A 128 -12.38 6.02 -3.45
C LYS A 128 -12.69 6.92 -4.65
N ASP A 129 -11.84 7.91 -4.94
CA ASP A 129 -12.02 8.82 -6.05
C ASP A 129 -11.92 8.09 -7.41
N VAL A 130 -10.92 7.23 -7.59
CA VAL A 130 -10.77 6.41 -8.81
C VAL A 130 -11.98 5.48 -9.00
N THR A 131 -12.48 4.88 -7.91
CA THR A 131 -13.68 4.02 -7.95
C THR A 131 -14.90 4.82 -8.39
N ALA A 132 -15.11 6.04 -7.87
CA ALA A 132 -16.20 6.91 -8.27
C ALA A 132 -16.09 7.33 -9.75
N GLN A 133 -14.88 7.69 -10.22
CA GLN A 133 -14.61 8.01 -11.62
C GLN A 133 -14.90 6.82 -12.55
N ARG A 134 -14.51 5.62 -12.16
CA ARG A 134 -14.82 4.39 -12.89
C ARG A 134 -16.33 4.18 -13.00
N THR A 135 -17.07 4.28 -11.91
CA THR A 135 -18.54 4.16 -11.91
C THR A 135 -19.19 5.19 -12.83
N ALA A 136 -18.73 6.44 -12.79
CA ALA A 136 -19.23 7.49 -13.69
C ALA A 136 -18.89 7.22 -15.16
N LEU A 137 -17.72 6.65 -15.44
CA LEU A 137 -17.33 6.25 -16.80
C LEU A 137 -18.21 5.10 -17.31
N ASP A 138 -18.44 4.07 -16.50
CA ASP A 138 -19.29 2.94 -16.83
C ASP A 138 -20.72 3.39 -17.17
N ALA A 139 -21.32 4.27 -16.36
CA ALA A 139 -22.62 4.86 -16.62
C ALA A 139 -22.65 5.69 -17.93
N ARG A 140 -21.59 6.44 -18.23
CA ARG A 140 -21.46 7.18 -19.49
C ARG A 140 -21.36 6.24 -20.69
N MET A 141 -20.57 5.17 -20.57
CA MET A 141 -20.43 4.17 -21.63
C MET A 141 -21.76 3.45 -21.91
N GLU A 142 -22.52 3.11 -20.88
CA GLU A 142 -23.86 2.55 -21.01
C GLU A 142 -24.82 3.52 -21.74
N ALA A 143 -24.84 4.79 -21.33
CA ALA A 143 -25.65 5.81 -22.00
C ALA A 143 -25.29 6.00 -23.47
N VAL A 144 -23.98 5.97 -23.81
CA VAL A 144 -23.50 6.02 -25.19
C VAL A 144 -23.96 4.78 -25.97
N GLY A 145 -23.82 3.59 -25.39
CA GLY A 145 -24.28 2.33 -25.98
C GLY A 145 -25.77 2.34 -26.27
N ASN A 146 -26.59 2.79 -25.31
CA ASN A 146 -28.04 2.91 -25.47
C ASN A 146 -28.42 3.91 -26.59
N ARG A 147 -27.70 5.04 -26.66
CA ARG A 147 -27.92 6.02 -27.75
C ARG A 147 -27.61 5.42 -29.12
N TYR A 148 -26.48 4.75 -29.29
CA TYR A 148 -26.17 4.08 -30.56
C TYR A 148 -27.18 3.00 -30.90
N LYS A 149 -27.58 2.18 -29.92
CA LYS A 149 -28.61 1.14 -30.14
C LYS A 149 -29.94 1.75 -30.65
N ALA A 150 -30.37 2.87 -30.04
CA ALA A 150 -31.55 3.60 -30.49
C ALA A 150 -31.41 4.15 -31.93
N GLN A 151 -30.22 4.67 -32.28
CA GLN A 151 -29.92 5.16 -33.62
C GLN A 151 -29.97 4.02 -34.66
N PHE A 152 -29.41 2.84 -34.35
CA PHE A 152 -29.47 1.68 -35.22
C PHE A 152 -30.90 1.19 -35.42
N VAL A 153 -31.71 1.12 -34.37
CA VAL A 153 -33.13 0.73 -34.47
C VAL A 153 -33.92 1.72 -35.36
N ALA A 154 -33.68 3.02 -35.19
CA ALA A 154 -34.32 4.06 -36.00
C ALA A 154 -33.92 3.96 -37.50
N MET A 155 -32.64 3.68 -37.76
CA MET A 155 -32.12 3.50 -39.12
C MET A 155 -32.72 2.23 -39.76
N ASP A 156 -32.79 1.13 -39.01
CA ASP A 156 -33.39 -0.12 -39.50
C ASP A 156 -34.87 0.07 -39.86
N ALA A 157 -35.63 0.77 -39.03
CA ALA A 157 -37.02 1.15 -39.30
C ALA A 157 -37.15 2.02 -40.57
N LEU A 158 -36.25 2.97 -40.79
CA LEU A 158 -36.22 3.81 -41.99
C LEU A 158 -35.92 3.00 -43.25
N VAL A 159 -34.96 2.08 -43.20
CA VAL A 159 -34.62 1.16 -44.28
C VAL A 159 -35.83 0.28 -44.63
N GLY A 160 -36.52 -0.25 -43.61
CA GLY A 160 -37.76 -1.02 -43.81
C GLY A 160 -38.87 -0.20 -44.50
N GLN A 161 -39.06 1.07 -44.10
CA GLN A 161 -40.04 1.97 -44.73
C GLN A 161 -39.66 2.29 -46.19
N MET A 162 -38.39 2.56 -46.48
CA MET A 162 -37.91 2.78 -47.84
C MET A 162 -38.13 1.55 -48.74
N SER A 163 -37.84 0.35 -48.22
CA SER A 163 -38.09 -0.90 -48.92
C SER A 163 -39.58 -1.09 -49.24
N SER A 164 -40.46 -0.81 -48.29
CA SER A 164 -41.93 -0.87 -48.50
C SER A 164 -42.40 0.13 -49.53
N THR A 165 -41.89 1.37 -49.51
CA THR A 165 -42.17 2.41 -50.49
C THR A 165 -41.69 2.00 -51.90
N SER A 166 -40.50 1.44 -52.02
CA SER A 166 -39.93 0.94 -53.26
C SER A 166 -40.82 -0.18 -53.89
N ASN A 167 -41.22 -1.14 -53.03
CA ASN A 167 -42.12 -2.22 -53.46
C ASN A 167 -43.48 -1.69 -53.93
N TYR A 168 -44.07 -0.72 -53.25
CA TYR A 168 -45.29 -0.06 -53.63
C TYR A 168 -45.17 0.65 -54.99
N LEU A 169 -44.09 1.40 -55.21
CA LEU A 169 -43.82 2.07 -56.49
C LEU A 169 -43.62 1.06 -57.63
N ALA A 170 -42.91 -0.04 -57.39
CA ALA A 170 -42.75 -1.12 -58.39
C ALA A 170 -44.09 -1.74 -58.78
N GLN A 171 -45.00 -1.97 -57.83
CA GLN A 171 -46.35 -2.47 -58.12
C GLN A 171 -47.18 -1.45 -58.90
N GLN A 172 -47.12 -0.19 -58.60
CA GLN A 172 -47.82 0.88 -59.33
C GLN A 172 -47.32 0.98 -60.78
N LEU A 173 -46.01 0.95 -61.00
CA LEU A 173 -45.42 0.94 -62.33
C LEU A 173 -45.85 -0.29 -63.17
N ALA A 174 -45.90 -1.49 -62.58
CA ALA A 174 -46.37 -2.69 -63.23
C ALA A 174 -47.85 -2.60 -63.61
N SER A 175 -48.70 -2.00 -62.79
CA SER A 175 -50.13 -1.81 -63.09
C SER A 175 -50.35 -0.79 -64.22
N LEU A 176 -49.56 0.27 -64.30
CA LEU A 176 -49.58 1.26 -65.38
C LEU A 176 -49.15 0.61 -66.75
N SER A 177 -48.10 -0.20 -66.74
CA SER A 177 -47.62 -0.85 -67.95
C SER A 177 -48.66 -1.85 -68.50
N ASN A 178 -49.45 -2.48 -67.65
CA ASN A 178 -50.55 -3.37 -68.06
C ASN A 178 -51.82 -2.64 -68.54
N GLN A 179 -51.96 -1.32 -68.29
CA GLN A 179 -53.10 -0.54 -68.81
C GLN A 179 -52.83 0.12 -70.16
N THR A 180 -51.57 0.21 -70.57
CA THR A 180 -51.16 0.85 -71.84
C THR A 180 -50.84 -0.15 -73.00
N GLY A 181 -51.01 -1.41 -72.81
CA GLY A 181 -50.93 -2.49 -73.84
C GLY A 181 -52.29 -3.12 -74.12
#